data_4eb9955c0d331138f3a7a46fb982a834
#
_entry.id   4eb9955c0d331138f3a7a46fb982a834
#
_cell.length_a   1.000
_cell.length_b   1.000
_cell.length_c   1.000
_cell.angle_alpha   90.00
_cell.angle_beta   90.00
_cell.angle_gamma   90.00
#
_symmetry.space_group_name_H-M   'P 1'
#
loop_
_entity.id
_entity.type
_entity.pdbx_description
1 polymer ?
#
loop_
_entity_poly.entity_id
_entity_poly.type
_entity_poly.pdbx_seq_one_letter_code
_entity_poly.pdbx_strand_id
1 'polypeptide(L)'
;MKGIKYTAKEKENALKKWIVDGEDVFKVAKKTKCTIQSLYRWRRAYDGTTDSLKNKSSRPHTPHPNAHTPEETAQIAEVFKSHPDISYAEALGILRTDYGYARTYGGFYRFLMKHKIRPVREINPYIAKPYDTPEMFGVKMQMDVKYVPLECNVGEYKHERYYQYTMIDEATRERFIYPYKEKSGYSTVDFIKRTIIYFGYLPSIIQTDNGTEFTNPKGTGEGKVHAVDQLLNRLRIKHKLIRVYTPRHNGKVERSHRTDQENFYNHLTFSTFEELREKMHAWLVRYNHCPHSSLRDKYGRRSWITPLQKRAELMEVLKSATPETPDAGYRVKFLKKKAA
;
A
#
# COMPACT_ATOMS: atom_id res chain seq x y z
N MET A 1 -24.86 -10.99 -24.15
CA MET A 1 -24.48 -12.42 -24.21
C MET A 1 -23.43 -12.60 -25.30
N LYS A 2 -22.23 -13.12 -24.97
CA LYS A 2 -21.28 -13.51 -26.01
C LYS A 2 -21.81 -14.75 -26.73
N GLY A 3 -22.09 -14.62 -28.00
CA GLY A 3 -22.60 -15.72 -28.82
C GLY A 3 -21.60 -16.89 -28.85
N ILE A 4 -22.11 -18.11 -28.84
CA ILE A 4 -21.31 -19.33 -28.94
C ILE A 4 -20.60 -19.31 -30.31
N LYS A 5 -19.25 -19.37 -30.27
CA LYS A 5 -18.46 -19.44 -31.52
C LYS A 5 -18.14 -20.91 -31.82
N TYR A 6 -18.65 -21.41 -32.95
CA TYR A 6 -18.35 -22.76 -33.43
C TYR A 6 -17.08 -22.78 -34.24
N THR A 7 -16.25 -23.80 -34.02
CA THR A 7 -15.06 -24.09 -34.85
C THR A 7 -15.51 -24.62 -36.25
N ALA A 8 -14.61 -24.52 -37.22
CA ALA A 8 -14.87 -25.06 -38.55
C ALA A 8 -15.22 -26.56 -38.53
N LYS A 9 -14.50 -27.32 -37.68
CA LYS A 9 -14.73 -28.77 -37.52
C LYS A 9 -16.09 -29.11 -36.89
N GLU A 10 -16.53 -28.32 -35.90
CA GLU A 10 -17.88 -28.50 -35.31
C GLU A 10 -18.98 -28.21 -36.32
N LYS A 11 -18.82 -27.18 -37.17
CA LYS A 11 -19.76 -26.86 -38.23
C LYS A 11 -19.81 -27.99 -39.28
N GLU A 12 -18.68 -28.51 -39.72
CA GLU A 12 -18.58 -29.61 -40.65
C GLU A 12 -19.23 -30.87 -40.10
N ASN A 13 -18.96 -31.25 -38.87
CA ASN A 13 -19.57 -32.40 -38.23
C ASN A 13 -21.08 -32.26 -38.12
N ALA A 14 -21.59 -31.06 -37.84
CA ALA A 14 -23.04 -30.81 -37.86
C ALA A 14 -23.64 -30.94 -39.25
N LEU A 15 -22.96 -30.44 -40.29
CA LEU A 15 -23.37 -30.59 -41.67
C LEU A 15 -23.36 -32.03 -42.16
N LYS A 16 -22.31 -32.83 -41.80
CA LYS A 16 -22.24 -34.25 -42.13
C LYS A 16 -23.40 -35.03 -41.57
N LYS A 17 -23.77 -34.82 -40.31
CA LYS A 17 -24.93 -35.46 -39.67
C LYS A 17 -26.24 -35.13 -40.41
N TRP A 18 -26.41 -33.89 -40.86
CA TRP A 18 -27.59 -33.47 -41.58
C TRP A 18 -27.60 -33.96 -43.01
N ILE A 19 -26.51 -33.77 -43.77
CA ILE A 19 -26.50 -33.97 -45.23
C ILE A 19 -26.15 -35.42 -45.59
N VAL A 20 -25.17 -36.04 -44.86
CA VAL A 20 -24.70 -37.39 -45.19
C VAL A 20 -25.47 -38.45 -44.42
N ASP A 21 -25.65 -38.26 -43.12
CA ASP A 21 -26.31 -39.25 -42.25
C ASP A 21 -27.86 -39.12 -42.32
N GLY A 22 -28.42 -38.09 -43.02
CA GLY A 22 -29.83 -37.87 -43.18
C GLY A 22 -30.58 -37.49 -41.90
N GLU A 23 -29.89 -37.07 -40.84
CA GLU A 23 -30.53 -36.65 -39.61
C GLU A 23 -31.42 -35.39 -39.85
N ASP A 24 -32.58 -35.34 -39.18
CA ASP A 24 -33.46 -34.18 -39.22
C ASP A 24 -32.77 -32.90 -38.72
N VAL A 25 -32.95 -31.79 -39.45
CA VAL A 25 -32.28 -30.51 -39.19
C VAL A 25 -32.58 -29.97 -37.81
N PHE A 26 -33.79 -30.18 -37.27
CA PHE A 26 -34.17 -29.75 -35.92
C PHE A 26 -33.44 -30.55 -34.86
N LYS A 27 -33.24 -31.88 -35.06
CA LYS A 27 -32.47 -32.73 -34.17
C LYS A 27 -31.03 -32.36 -34.18
N VAL A 28 -30.40 -32.09 -35.33
CA VAL A 28 -29.04 -31.64 -35.46
C VAL A 28 -28.84 -30.27 -34.78
N ALA A 29 -29.73 -29.31 -35.00
CA ALA A 29 -29.68 -28.02 -34.37
C ALA A 29 -29.70 -28.11 -32.82
N LYS A 30 -30.58 -28.97 -32.28
CA LYS A 30 -30.70 -29.22 -30.85
C LYS A 30 -29.43 -29.91 -30.28
N LYS A 31 -28.91 -30.93 -30.95
CA LYS A 31 -27.67 -31.65 -30.55
C LYS A 31 -26.45 -30.73 -30.56
N THR A 32 -26.33 -29.87 -31.54
CA THR A 32 -25.16 -28.94 -31.68
C THR A 32 -25.36 -27.62 -30.97
N LYS A 33 -26.52 -27.43 -30.34
CA LYS A 33 -26.87 -26.15 -29.62
C LYS A 33 -26.78 -24.92 -30.51
N CYS A 34 -27.05 -25.07 -31.83
CA CYS A 34 -27.07 -23.96 -32.78
C CYS A 34 -28.47 -23.70 -33.30
N THR A 35 -28.65 -22.55 -33.95
CA THR A 35 -29.93 -22.26 -34.62
C THR A 35 -30.00 -22.96 -35.99
N ILE A 36 -31.22 -23.31 -36.42
CA ILE A 36 -31.44 -23.87 -37.75
C ILE A 36 -30.92 -22.93 -38.85
N GLN A 37 -31.10 -21.63 -38.68
CA GLN A 37 -30.55 -20.61 -39.59
C GLN A 37 -29.02 -20.67 -39.68
N SER A 38 -28.35 -21.04 -38.60
CA SER A 38 -26.88 -21.23 -38.61
C SER A 38 -26.50 -22.44 -39.46
N LEU A 39 -27.23 -23.56 -39.36
CA LEU A 39 -27.01 -24.75 -40.19
C LEU A 39 -27.22 -24.44 -41.69
N TYR A 40 -28.28 -23.76 -42.06
CA TYR A 40 -28.52 -23.33 -43.46
C TYR A 40 -27.42 -22.38 -43.96
N ARG A 41 -26.92 -21.46 -43.09
CA ARG A 41 -25.82 -20.56 -43.43
C ARG A 41 -24.52 -21.33 -43.66
N TRP A 42 -24.23 -22.29 -42.82
CA TRP A 42 -23.03 -23.14 -42.95
C TRP A 42 -23.13 -24.04 -44.19
N ARG A 43 -24.29 -24.62 -44.45
CA ARG A 43 -24.54 -25.41 -45.70
C ARG A 43 -24.28 -24.59 -46.96
N ARG A 44 -24.72 -23.34 -47.00
CA ARG A 44 -24.51 -22.43 -48.13
C ARG A 44 -23.06 -22.06 -48.34
N ALA A 45 -22.28 -22.01 -47.25
CA ALA A 45 -20.87 -21.68 -47.26
C ALA A 45 -19.96 -22.91 -47.47
N TYR A 46 -20.50 -24.12 -47.33
CA TYR A 46 -19.75 -25.36 -47.41
C TYR A 46 -19.50 -25.80 -48.85
N ASP A 47 -18.22 -25.86 -49.23
CA ASP A 47 -17.74 -26.29 -50.56
C ASP A 47 -17.16 -27.73 -50.58
N GLY A 48 -17.33 -28.49 -49.48
CA GLY A 48 -16.74 -29.81 -49.31
C GLY A 48 -15.48 -29.82 -48.43
N THR A 49 -14.96 -28.63 -48.09
CA THR A 49 -13.75 -28.51 -47.26
C THR A 49 -14.05 -27.89 -45.90
N THR A 50 -13.33 -28.32 -44.86
CA THR A 50 -13.42 -27.72 -43.53
C THR A 50 -13.02 -26.23 -43.58
N ASP A 51 -12.15 -25.86 -44.49
CA ASP A 51 -11.60 -24.51 -44.61
C ASP A 51 -12.68 -23.47 -45.03
N SER A 52 -13.64 -23.86 -45.84
CA SER A 52 -14.76 -22.99 -46.21
C SER A 52 -15.63 -22.55 -45.03
N LEU A 53 -15.61 -23.33 -43.94
CA LEU A 53 -16.38 -23.07 -42.71
C LEU A 53 -15.62 -22.26 -41.66
N LYS A 54 -14.37 -21.87 -41.95
CA LYS A 54 -13.60 -21.01 -41.03
C LYS A 54 -14.32 -19.68 -40.79
N ASN A 55 -14.28 -19.24 -39.54
CA ASN A 55 -14.90 -17.95 -39.22
C ASN A 55 -14.06 -16.83 -39.86
N LYS A 56 -14.67 -16.06 -40.75
CA LYS A 56 -14.04 -14.87 -41.32
C LYS A 56 -13.83 -13.83 -40.23
N SER A 57 -12.72 -13.09 -40.31
CA SER A 57 -12.49 -11.97 -39.42
C SER A 57 -13.57 -10.92 -39.58
N SER A 58 -14.17 -10.49 -38.49
CA SER A 58 -15.08 -9.35 -38.47
C SER A 58 -14.36 -8.01 -38.30
N ARG A 59 -13.01 -8.04 -38.35
CA ARG A 59 -12.20 -6.84 -38.21
C ARG A 59 -12.39 -5.94 -39.42
N PRO A 60 -12.65 -4.64 -39.24
CA PRO A 60 -12.73 -3.69 -40.35
C PRO A 60 -11.46 -3.76 -41.23
N HIS A 61 -11.59 -3.73 -42.51
CA HIS A 61 -10.49 -3.70 -43.47
C HIS A 61 -9.80 -2.31 -43.53
N THR A 62 -10.56 -1.26 -43.23
CA THR A 62 -10.04 0.11 -43.16
C THR A 62 -9.63 0.45 -41.74
N PRO A 63 -8.50 1.18 -41.56
CA PRO A 63 -8.10 1.70 -40.25
C PRO A 63 -9.20 2.57 -39.64
N HIS A 64 -9.36 2.53 -38.33
CA HIS A 64 -10.31 3.40 -37.64
C HIS A 64 -9.92 4.88 -37.90
N PRO A 65 -10.86 5.82 -38.12
CA PRO A 65 -10.57 7.24 -38.36
C PRO A 65 -9.63 7.88 -37.32
N ASN A 66 -9.70 7.40 -36.07
CA ASN A 66 -8.81 7.84 -34.98
C ASN A 66 -7.55 6.97 -34.82
N ALA A 67 -7.22 6.11 -35.80
CA ALA A 67 -5.94 5.40 -35.77
C ALA A 67 -4.80 6.38 -36.08
N HIS A 68 -3.63 6.16 -35.48
CA HIS A 68 -2.44 6.94 -35.80
C HIS A 68 -2.04 6.69 -37.26
N THR A 69 -1.64 7.75 -37.95
CA THR A 69 -1.12 7.66 -39.32
C THR A 69 0.31 7.08 -39.29
N PRO A 70 0.82 6.61 -40.46
CA PRO A 70 2.22 6.19 -40.57
C PRO A 70 3.19 7.32 -40.20
N GLU A 71 2.88 8.56 -40.58
CA GLU A 71 3.68 9.75 -40.29
C GLU A 71 3.71 10.04 -38.79
N GLU A 72 2.56 10.06 -38.13
CA GLU A 72 2.47 10.24 -36.67
C GLU A 72 3.23 9.12 -35.91
N THR A 73 3.19 7.90 -36.44
CA THR A 73 3.90 6.76 -35.84
C THR A 73 5.43 6.95 -35.98
N ALA A 74 5.90 7.41 -37.14
CA ALA A 74 7.31 7.70 -37.35
C ALA A 74 7.80 8.86 -36.46
N GLN A 75 7.02 9.94 -36.37
CA GLN A 75 7.33 11.09 -35.51
C GLN A 75 7.45 10.68 -34.04
N ILE A 76 6.52 9.87 -33.55
CA ILE A 76 6.57 9.33 -32.17
C ILE A 76 7.85 8.50 -31.96
N ALA A 77 8.17 7.62 -32.91
CA ALA A 77 9.39 6.80 -32.83
C ALA A 77 10.66 7.65 -32.82
N GLU A 78 10.73 8.69 -33.64
CA GLU A 78 11.86 9.61 -33.72
C GLU A 78 12.06 10.39 -32.41
N VAL A 79 11.00 10.92 -31.80
CA VAL A 79 11.08 11.63 -30.52
C VAL A 79 11.63 10.72 -29.41
N PHE A 80 11.18 9.47 -29.30
CA PHE A 80 11.69 8.53 -28.28
C PHE A 80 13.09 7.99 -28.61
N LYS A 81 13.49 7.99 -29.86
CA LYS A 81 14.84 7.63 -30.26
C LYS A 81 15.84 8.75 -29.95
N SER A 82 15.47 10.00 -30.22
CA SER A 82 16.31 11.17 -29.98
C SER A 82 16.40 11.54 -28.48
N HIS A 83 15.37 11.20 -27.70
CA HIS A 83 15.26 11.50 -26.28
C HIS A 83 14.82 10.24 -25.52
N PRO A 84 15.72 9.26 -25.29
CA PRO A 84 15.34 7.96 -24.73
C PRO A 84 14.75 8.00 -23.33
N ASP A 85 15.12 8.98 -22.52
CA ASP A 85 14.72 9.16 -21.10
C ASP A 85 13.55 10.13 -20.91
N ILE A 86 13.04 10.71 -22.00
CA ILE A 86 12.00 11.75 -21.98
C ILE A 86 10.71 11.25 -21.32
N SER A 87 10.06 12.08 -20.54
CA SER A 87 8.73 11.76 -20.00
C SER A 87 7.66 11.77 -21.10
N TYR A 88 6.57 11.03 -20.90
CA TYR A 88 5.44 11.01 -21.84
C TYR A 88 4.83 12.41 -22.08
N ALA A 89 4.82 13.26 -21.04
CA ALA A 89 4.27 14.61 -21.14
C ALA A 89 5.17 15.51 -22.01
N GLU A 90 6.49 15.45 -21.82
CA GLU A 90 7.46 16.18 -22.63
C GLU A 90 7.46 15.69 -24.07
N ALA A 91 7.43 14.37 -24.30
CA ALA A 91 7.34 13.79 -25.64
C ALA A 91 6.09 14.30 -26.38
N LEU A 92 4.95 14.37 -25.70
CA LEU A 92 3.73 14.96 -26.27
C LEU A 92 3.90 16.45 -26.54
N GLY A 93 4.61 17.19 -25.68
CA GLY A 93 4.94 18.59 -25.87
C GLY A 93 5.72 18.81 -27.16
N ILE A 94 6.83 18.09 -27.36
CA ILE A 94 7.66 18.13 -28.59
C ILE A 94 6.81 17.78 -29.82
N LEU A 95 6.05 16.69 -29.76
CA LEU A 95 5.19 16.28 -30.87
C LEU A 95 4.19 17.36 -31.27
N ARG A 96 3.62 18.09 -30.31
CA ARG A 96 2.69 19.18 -30.60
C ARG A 96 3.39 20.42 -31.21
N THR A 97 4.54 20.79 -30.65
CA THR A 97 5.26 21.98 -31.03
C THR A 97 5.94 21.80 -32.40
N ASP A 98 6.62 20.69 -32.59
CA ASP A 98 7.53 20.51 -33.74
C ASP A 98 6.85 19.81 -34.93
N TYR A 99 5.84 18.98 -34.65
CA TYR A 99 5.17 18.14 -35.65
C TYR A 99 3.66 18.42 -35.81
N GLY A 100 3.09 19.37 -35.04
CA GLY A 100 1.65 19.68 -35.10
C GLY A 100 0.74 18.53 -34.66
N TYR A 101 1.20 17.64 -33.81
CA TYR A 101 0.45 16.47 -33.35
C TYR A 101 -0.80 16.86 -32.54
N ALA A 102 -1.98 16.60 -33.10
CA ALA A 102 -3.25 17.12 -32.58
C ALA A 102 -4.01 16.16 -31.64
N ARG A 103 -3.51 14.96 -31.40
CA ARG A 103 -4.27 13.96 -30.63
C ARG A 103 -4.20 14.21 -29.13
N THR A 104 -5.21 13.69 -28.40
CA THR A 104 -5.29 13.79 -26.96
C THR A 104 -4.21 12.95 -26.28
N TYR A 105 -3.80 13.36 -25.06
CA TYR A 105 -2.85 12.58 -24.24
C TYR A 105 -3.28 11.11 -24.07
N GLY A 106 -4.59 10.87 -23.82
CA GLY A 106 -5.12 9.50 -23.67
C GLY A 106 -5.00 8.67 -24.95
N GLY A 107 -5.13 9.28 -26.13
CA GLY A 107 -4.90 8.63 -27.43
C GLY A 107 -3.45 8.26 -27.63
N PHE A 108 -2.55 9.22 -27.38
CA PHE A 108 -1.12 9.05 -27.41
C PHE A 108 -0.63 7.95 -26.44
N TYR A 109 -1.02 8.02 -25.16
CA TYR A 109 -0.63 7.02 -24.15
C TYR A 109 -1.08 5.61 -24.52
N ARG A 110 -2.31 5.43 -24.99
CA ARG A 110 -2.80 4.12 -25.45
C ARG A 110 -2.01 3.58 -26.62
N PHE A 111 -1.58 4.47 -27.55
CA PHE A 111 -0.71 4.10 -28.65
C PHE A 111 0.64 3.58 -28.13
N LEU A 112 1.31 4.34 -27.25
CA LEU A 112 2.58 3.94 -26.65
C LEU A 112 2.49 2.58 -25.95
N MET A 113 1.44 2.36 -25.15
CA MET A 113 1.25 1.10 -24.45
C MET A 113 1.02 -0.07 -25.40
N LYS A 114 0.24 0.14 -26.47
CA LYS A 114 0.00 -0.87 -27.51
C LYS A 114 1.27 -1.27 -28.25
N HIS A 115 2.13 -0.30 -28.55
CA HIS A 115 3.39 -0.51 -29.27
C HIS A 115 4.59 -0.75 -28.35
N LYS A 116 4.36 -0.83 -27.01
CA LYS A 116 5.38 -1.06 -25.98
C LYS A 116 6.50 -0.02 -25.98
N ILE A 117 6.21 1.20 -26.42
CA ILE A 117 7.14 2.33 -26.41
C ILE A 117 7.18 2.88 -24.99
N ARG A 118 8.35 2.81 -24.36
CA ARG A 118 8.57 3.29 -22.99
C ARG A 118 9.87 4.07 -22.92
N PRO A 119 9.92 5.16 -22.13
CA PRO A 119 11.18 5.83 -21.85
C PRO A 119 12.20 4.86 -21.24
N VAL A 120 13.42 4.96 -21.68
CA VAL A 120 14.55 4.26 -21.06
C VAL A 120 14.87 5.03 -19.78
N ARG A 121 14.41 4.54 -18.64
CA ARG A 121 14.82 5.11 -17.35
C ARG A 121 16.08 4.38 -16.90
N GLU A 122 17.17 5.11 -16.78
CA GLU A 122 18.28 4.62 -15.98
C GLU A 122 17.75 4.39 -14.56
N ILE A 123 17.61 3.15 -14.20
CA ILE A 123 17.28 2.78 -12.84
C ILE A 123 18.55 3.06 -12.05
N ASN A 124 18.56 4.20 -11.35
CA ASN A 124 19.60 4.41 -10.34
C ASN A 124 19.59 3.16 -9.44
N PRO A 125 20.68 2.39 -9.37
CA PRO A 125 20.75 1.16 -8.61
C PRO A 125 20.80 1.46 -7.10
N TYR A 126 19.90 2.33 -6.62
CA TYR A 126 19.70 2.50 -5.20
C TYR A 126 19.14 1.18 -4.63
N ILE A 127 20.04 0.30 -4.25
CA ILE A 127 19.72 -0.87 -3.46
C ILE A 127 19.38 -0.33 -2.06
N ALA A 128 18.10 -0.20 -1.80
CA ALA A 128 17.61 0.15 -0.48
C ALA A 128 18.13 -0.92 0.50
N LYS A 129 19.06 -0.53 1.41
CA LYS A 129 19.47 -1.42 2.50
C LYS A 129 18.20 -1.86 3.23
N PRO A 130 17.99 -3.17 3.42
CA PRO A 130 16.83 -3.65 4.15
C PRO A 130 16.83 -3.01 5.53
N TYR A 131 15.66 -2.51 5.94
CA TYR A 131 15.49 -1.99 7.29
C TYR A 131 15.37 -3.18 8.24
N ASP A 132 16.35 -3.28 9.12
CA ASP A 132 16.37 -4.32 10.14
C ASP A 132 15.30 -4.06 11.20
N THR A 133 14.30 -4.94 11.24
CA THR A 133 13.21 -4.89 12.22
C THR A 133 13.57 -5.83 13.36
N PRO A 134 13.55 -5.36 14.61
CA PRO A 134 13.77 -6.23 15.76
C PRO A 134 12.83 -7.42 15.78
N GLU A 135 13.33 -8.59 16.12
CA GLU A 135 12.53 -9.81 16.24
C GLU A 135 11.69 -9.83 17.52
N MET A 136 12.19 -9.17 18.58
CA MET A 136 11.54 -9.15 19.90
C MET A 136 10.94 -7.76 20.19
N PHE A 137 9.78 -7.76 20.88
CA PHE A 137 9.16 -6.52 21.37
C PHE A 137 10.02 -5.85 22.45
N GLY A 138 9.83 -4.55 22.64
CA GLY A 138 10.57 -3.76 23.62
C GLY A 138 12.03 -3.46 23.26
N VAL A 139 12.52 -3.98 22.13
CA VAL A 139 13.87 -3.64 21.66
C VAL A 139 13.88 -2.23 21.10
N LYS A 140 12.93 -1.90 20.25
CA LYS A 140 12.89 -0.60 19.57
C LYS A 140 11.46 -0.16 19.31
N MET A 141 11.18 1.07 19.70
CA MET A 141 9.95 1.75 19.42
C MET A 141 10.17 2.99 18.57
N GLN A 142 9.22 3.28 17.68
CA GLN A 142 9.18 4.55 16.94
C GLN A 142 8.16 5.46 17.58
N MET A 143 8.50 6.73 17.71
CA MET A 143 7.63 7.76 18.24
C MET A 143 7.54 8.93 17.28
N ASP A 144 6.34 9.47 17.15
CA ASP A 144 6.07 10.64 16.31
C ASP A 144 4.82 11.40 16.81
N VAL A 145 4.68 12.65 16.37
CA VAL A 145 3.55 13.52 16.70
C VAL A 145 2.85 13.98 15.44
N LYS A 146 1.55 13.74 15.40
CA LYS A 146 0.68 14.16 14.30
C LYS A 146 -0.27 15.24 14.78
N TYR A 147 -0.58 16.21 13.90
CA TYR A 147 -1.70 17.12 14.12
C TYR A 147 -3.03 16.38 14.00
N VAL A 148 -3.95 16.64 14.92
CA VAL A 148 -5.36 16.27 14.76
C VAL A 148 -5.95 17.21 13.72
N PRO A 149 -6.60 16.70 12.65
CA PRO A 149 -7.19 17.57 11.64
C PRO A 149 -8.23 18.52 12.25
N LEU A 150 -8.15 19.81 11.91
CA LEU A 150 -9.01 20.85 12.49
C LEU A 150 -10.49 20.62 12.16
N GLU A 151 -10.77 20.08 11.00
CA GLU A 151 -12.12 19.76 10.52
C GLU A 151 -12.85 18.72 11.39
N CYS A 152 -12.11 17.95 12.18
CA CYS A 152 -12.71 17.00 13.12
C CYS A 152 -13.29 17.69 14.37
N ASN A 153 -12.83 18.89 14.71
CA ASN A 153 -13.30 19.65 15.87
C ASN A 153 -14.50 20.52 15.49
N VAL A 154 -15.69 20.12 15.94
CA VAL A 154 -16.97 20.82 15.67
C VAL A 154 -17.49 21.57 16.89
N GLY A 155 -16.74 21.58 17.99
CA GLY A 155 -17.10 22.26 19.25
C GLY A 155 -16.89 23.78 19.25
N GLU A 156 -17.08 24.38 20.40
CA GLU A 156 -16.87 25.80 20.64
C GLU A 156 -15.43 26.24 20.29
N TYR A 157 -14.46 25.39 20.63
CA TYR A 157 -13.02 25.67 20.41
C TYR A 157 -12.51 25.02 19.11
N LYS A 158 -13.30 25.04 18.03
CA LYS A 158 -12.98 24.42 16.73
C LYS A 158 -11.67 24.90 16.07
N HIS A 159 -11.09 26.01 16.52
CA HIS A 159 -9.84 26.58 16.03
C HIS A 159 -8.63 26.13 16.86
N GLU A 160 -8.83 25.45 18.01
CA GLU A 160 -7.74 24.92 18.81
C GLU A 160 -7.11 23.73 18.11
N ARG A 161 -5.79 23.72 18.11
CA ARG A 161 -5.00 22.60 17.56
C ARG A 161 -4.71 21.60 18.64
N TYR A 162 -5.03 20.34 18.35
CA TYR A 162 -4.67 19.21 19.18
C TYR A 162 -3.62 18.33 18.49
N TYR A 163 -2.89 17.57 19.25
CA TYR A 163 -1.76 16.77 18.79
C TYR A 163 -1.94 15.33 19.23
N GLN A 164 -1.83 14.40 18.29
CA GLN A 164 -1.75 12.98 18.60
C GLN A 164 -0.29 12.59 18.75
N TYR A 165 0.09 12.14 19.93
CA TYR A 165 1.36 11.46 20.14
C TYR A 165 1.17 9.98 19.91
N THR A 166 2.12 9.35 19.24
CA THR A 166 2.07 7.94 18.85
C THR A 166 3.38 7.27 19.19
N MET A 167 3.33 6.13 19.86
CA MET A 167 4.46 5.22 20.07
C MET A 167 4.07 3.84 19.56
N ILE A 168 4.90 3.26 18.68
CA ILE A 168 4.67 1.94 18.09
C ILE A 168 5.87 1.03 18.30
N ASP A 169 5.63 -0.18 18.79
CA ASP A 169 6.66 -1.22 18.86
C ASP A 169 6.94 -1.80 17.47
N GLU A 170 8.20 -1.86 17.10
CA GLU A 170 8.58 -2.26 15.74
C GLU A 170 8.37 -3.74 15.44
N ALA A 171 8.45 -4.62 16.43
CA ALA A 171 8.27 -6.05 16.25
C ALA A 171 6.79 -6.45 16.17
N THR A 172 5.99 -5.93 17.09
CA THR A 172 4.58 -6.31 17.24
C THR A 172 3.61 -5.43 16.46
N ARG A 173 4.00 -4.20 16.09
CA ARG A 173 3.11 -3.14 15.62
C ARG A 173 2.06 -2.71 16.65
N GLU A 174 2.12 -3.22 17.88
CA GLU A 174 1.31 -2.70 18.97
C GLU A 174 1.68 -1.24 19.21
N ARG A 175 0.68 -0.40 19.39
CA ARG A 175 0.91 1.02 19.59
C ARG A 175 0.14 1.56 20.76
N PHE A 176 0.60 2.71 21.25
CA PHE A 176 -0.11 3.58 22.16
C PHE A 176 -0.25 4.97 21.54
N ILE A 177 -1.43 5.58 21.62
CA ILE A 177 -1.73 6.95 21.18
C ILE A 177 -2.41 7.71 22.30
N TYR A 178 -2.14 9.02 22.36
CA TYR A 178 -2.78 9.90 23.33
C TYR A 178 -2.82 11.33 22.79
N PRO A 179 -3.94 12.08 22.99
CA PRO A 179 -4.03 13.48 22.57
C PRO A 179 -3.43 14.42 23.60
N TYR A 180 -2.86 15.53 23.08
CA TYR A 180 -2.38 16.66 23.88
C TYR A 180 -2.86 17.97 23.29
N LYS A 181 -2.98 19.00 24.14
CA LYS A 181 -3.30 20.37 23.74
C LYS A 181 -2.08 21.13 23.21
N GLU A 182 -0.88 20.64 23.48
CA GLU A 182 0.37 21.24 23.03
C GLU A 182 1.37 20.23 22.53
N LYS A 183 2.26 20.70 21.67
CA LYS A 183 3.40 19.95 21.15
C LYS A 183 4.66 20.49 21.83
N SER A 184 5.08 19.81 22.92
CA SER A 184 6.19 20.27 23.77
C SER A 184 7.03 19.11 24.31
N GLY A 185 8.23 19.43 24.77
CA GLY A 185 9.08 18.45 25.47
C GLY A 185 8.43 17.91 26.73
N TYR A 186 7.61 18.70 27.43
CA TYR A 186 6.86 18.26 28.63
C TYR A 186 5.77 17.26 28.28
N SER A 187 4.99 17.53 27.23
CA SER A 187 4.00 16.59 26.72
C SER A 187 4.65 15.28 26.26
N THR A 188 5.83 15.37 25.64
CA THR A 188 6.61 14.20 25.24
C THR A 188 7.06 13.37 26.45
N VAL A 189 7.53 14.01 27.51
CA VAL A 189 7.94 13.34 28.76
C VAL A 189 6.75 12.64 29.42
N ASP A 190 5.58 13.29 29.51
CA ASP A 190 4.35 12.68 30.04
C ASP A 190 3.90 11.51 29.18
N PHE A 191 3.92 11.68 27.85
CA PHE A 191 3.54 10.61 26.92
C PHE A 191 4.44 9.37 27.04
N ILE A 192 5.75 9.55 27.16
CA ILE A 192 6.69 8.42 27.35
C ILE A 192 6.35 7.68 28.65
N LYS A 193 6.07 8.39 29.75
CA LYS A 193 5.68 7.76 31.02
C LYS A 193 4.38 6.96 30.89
N ARG A 194 3.34 7.53 30.24
CA ARG A 194 2.07 6.82 29.95
C ARG A 194 2.30 5.60 29.09
N THR A 195 3.15 5.70 28.08
CA THR A 195 3.50 4.61 27.18
C THR A 195 4.15 3.45 27.94
N ILE A 196 5.09 3.73 28.82
CA ILE A 196 5.76 2.73 29.65
C ILE A 196 4.74 2.01 30.55
N ILE A 197 3.80 2.75 31.14
CA ILE A 197 2.71 2.16 31.96
C ILE A 197 1.81 1.28 31.09
N TYR A 198 1.42 1.75 29.91
CA TYR A 198 0.56 1.02 28.99
C TYR A 198 1.17 -0.31 28.55
N PHE A 199 2.42 -0.30 28.10
CA PHE A 199 3.10 -1.50 27.63
C PHE A 199 3.53 -2.44 28.79
N GLY A 200 3.76 -1.91 29.98
CA GLY A 200 4.21 -2.66 31.13
C GLY A 200 5.71 -3.02 31.10
N TYR A 201 6.48 -2.42 30.16
CA TYR A 201 7.92 -2.63 30.04
C TYR A 201 8.65 -1.37 29.58
N LEU A 202 9.98 -1.36 29.76
CA LEU A 202 10.87 -0.30 29.28
C LEU A 202 11.46 -0.73 27.92
N PRO A 203 11.28 0.05 26.85
CA PRO A 203 11.98 -0.22 25.59
C PRO A 203 13.49 0.04 25.73
N SER A 204 14.29 -0.69 24.96
CA SER A 204 15.74 -0.44 24.92
C SER A 204 16.08 0.81 24.11
N ILE A 205 15.32 1.08 23.05
CA ILE A 205 15.53 2.21 22.14
C ILE A 205 14.19 2.88 21.84
N ILE A 206 14.13 4.20 21.97
CA ILE A 206 13.07 5.03 21.39
C ILE A 206 13.67 5.83 20.25
N GLN A 207 13.08 5.70 19.07
CA GLN A 207 13.47 6.42 17.86
C GLN A 207 12.47 7.53 17.56
N THR A 208 12.96 8.75 17.33
CA THR A 208 12.16 9.93 16.96
C THR A 208 12.78 10.63 15.76
N ASP A 209 12.05 11.57 15.17
CA ASP A 209 12.65 12.56 14.30
C ASP A 209 13.40 13.65 15.12
N ASN A 210 13.82 14.71 14.43
CA ASN A 210 14.57 15.82 15.04
C ASN A 210 13.65 16.99 15.43
N GLY A 211 12.38 16.74 15.72
CA GLY A 211 11.43 17.77 16.18
C GLY A 211 11.84 18.40 17.51
N THR A 212 11.52 19.66 17.71
CA THR A 212 11.87 20.41 18.93
C THR A 212 11.20 19.88 20.19
N GLU A 213 10.14 19.11 20.04
CA GLU A 213 9.48 18.36 21.12
C GLU A 213 10.29 17.15 21.60
N PHE A 214 11.28 16.69 20.83
CA PHE A 214 12.11 15.52 21.12
C PHE A 214 13.54 15.88 21.45
N THR A 215 14.08 16.95 20.86
CA THR A 215 15.49 17.34 21.00
C THR A 215 15.70 18.84 20.85
N ASN A 216 16.81 19.35 21.37
CA ASN A 216 17.19 20.72 21.16
C ASN A 216 17.57 20.98 19.68
N PRO A 217 17.14 22.11 19.08
CA PRO A 217 17.61 22.51 17.77
C PRO A 217 19.15 22.62 17.75
N LYS A 218 19.77 22.26 16.64
CA LYS A 218 21.22 22.44 16.45
C LYS A 218 21.60 23.91 16.60
N GLY A 219 22.62 24.17 17.41
CA GLY A 219 23.10 25.54 17.67
C GLY A 219 22.30 26.33 18.71
N THR A 220 21.26 25.73 19.32
CA THR A 220 20.53 26.35 20.43
C THR A 220 20.64 25.49 21.66
N GLY A 221 20.95 26.11 22.82
CA GLY A 221 21.00 25.42 24.10
C GLY A 221 22.30 24.61 24.34
N GLU A 222 23.45 25.08 23.86
CA GLU A 222 24.74 24.51 24.21
C GLU A 222 24.84 24.34 25.73
N GLY A 223 25.09 23.08 26.17
CA GLY A 223 25.16 22.70 27.59
C GLY A 223 23.81 22.37 28.26
N LYS A 224 22.67 22.54 27.62
CA LYS A 224 21.39 22.16 28.19
C LYS A 224 20.88 20.82 27.62
N VAL A 225 20.71 19.85 28.50
CA VAL A 225 20.14 18.55 28.12
C VAL A 225 18.61 18.68 27.97
N HIS A 226 18.05 18.21 26.84
CA HIS A 226 16.62 18.23 26.61
C HIS A 226 15.87 17.39 27.66
N ALA A 227 14.65 17.79 28.06
CA ALA A 227 13.87 17.08 29.08
C ALA A 227 13.59 15.61 28.73
N VAL A 228 13.42 15.33 27.47
CA VAL A 228 13.25 13.95 26.96
C VAL A 228 14.51 13.13 27.19
N ASP A 229 15.69 13.66 26.84
CA ASP A 229 16.98 12.97 27.03
C ASP A 229 17.28 12.78 28.52
N GLN A 230 16.92 13.74 29.37
CA GLN A 230 17.04 13.57 30.83
C GLN A 230 16.22 12.39 31.35
N LEU A 231 14.95 12.28 30.90
CA LEU A 231 14.09 11.16 31.26
C LEU A 231 14.64 9.84 30.74
N LEU A 232 15.00 9.76 29.45
CA LEU A 232 15.46 8.55 28.81
C LEU A 232 16.79 8.06 29.41
N ASN A 233 17.73 8.96 29.71
CA ASN A 233 18.98 8.64 30.39
C ASN A 233 18.73 8.06 31.81
N ARG A 234 17.82 8.66 32.58
CA ARG A 234 17.41 8.14 33.89
C ARG A 234 16.82 6.74 33.82
N LEU A 235 16.04 6.46 32.77
CA LEU A 235 15.43 5.16 32.53
C LEU A 235 16.37 4.16 31.83
N ARG A 236 17.57 4.59 31.44
CA ARG A 236 18.55 3.81 30.66
C ARG A 236 17.94 3.32 29.32
N ILE A 237 17.18 4.17 28.68
CA ILE A 237 16.61 3.99 27.35
C ILE A 237 17.45 4.79 26.35
N LYS A 238 17.90 4.17 25.28
CA LYS A 238 18.66 4.85 24.23
C LYS A 238 17.75 5.72 23.39
N HIS A 239 18.00 7.02 23.33
CA HIS A 239 17.35 7.90 22.36
C HIS A 239 18.06 7.80 21.01
N LYS A 240 17.32 7.53 19.93
CA LYS A 240 17.85 7.44 18.57
C LYS A 240 17.14 8.44 17.67
N LEU A 241 17.84 9.50 17.30
CA LEU A 241 17.36 10.45 16.31
C LEU A 241 17.55 9.87 14.90
N ILE A 242 16.55 10.02 14.03
CA ILE A 242 16.70 9.66 12.61
C ILE A 242 17.65 10.65 11.93
N ARG A 243 18.36 10.18 10.90
CA ARG A 243 19.18 11.06 10.07
C ARG A 243 18.29 12.04 9.31
N VAL A 244 18.74 13.29 9.23
CA VAL A 244 18.08 14.32 8.41
C VAL A 244 17.92 13.80 6.97
N TYR A 245 16.79 14.06 6.35
CA TYR A 245 16.41 13.58 5.00
C TYR A 245 16.31 12.06 4.82
N THR A 246 16.11 11.29 5.90
CA THR A 246 15.85 9.85 5.82
C THR A 246 14.51 9.43 6.46
N PRO A 247 13.36 9.85 5.90
CA PRO A 247 12.04 9.57 6.50
C PRO A 247 11.74 8.07 6.62
N ARG A 248 12.34 7.23 5.79
CA ARG A 248 12.15 5.77 5.83
C ARG A 248 12.44 5.14 7.20
N HIS A 249 13.24 5.79 8.03
CA HIS A 249 13.58 5.26 9.34
C HIS A 249 12.40 5.31 10.31
N ASN A 250 11.45 6.23 10.14
CA ASN A 250 10.23 6.34 10.96
C ASN A 250 8.98 5.76 10.27
N GLY A 251 9.18 4.98 9.20
CA GLY A 251 8.12 4.52 8.31
C GLY A 251 7.02 3.68 8.96
N LYS A 252 7.25 3.05 10.13
CA LYS A 252 6.21 2.27 10.82
C LYS A 252 5.21 3.17 11.51
N VAL A 253 5.67 4.21 12.21
CA VAL A 253 4.79 5.19 12.84
C VAL A 253 4.09 6.05 11.77
N GLU A 254 4.80 6.47 10.72
CA GLU A 254 4.21 7.20 9.59
C GLU A 254 3.10 6.38 8.90
N ARG A 255 3.33 5.08 8.67
CA ARG A 255 2.30 4.20 8.12
C ARG A 255 1.10 4.08 9.06
N SER A 256 1.31 4.08 10.38
CA SER A 256 0.22 4.06 11.34
C SER A 256 -0.59 5.36 11.31
N HIS A 257 0.07 6.51 11.11
CA HIS A 257 -0.60 7.81 10.95
C HIS A 257 -1.45 7.87 9.67
N ARG A 258 -1.00 7.23 8.58
CA ARG A 258 -1.81 7.11 7.38
C ARG A 258 -3.06 6.26 7.63
N THR A 259 -2.93 5.17 8.37
CA THR A 259 -4.07 4.34 8.79
C THR A 259 -5.05 5.14 9.68
N ASP A 260 -4.53 6.02 10.55
CA ASP A 260 -5.36 6.92 11.35
C ASP A 260 -6.13 7.89 10.46
N GLN A 261 -5.50 8.46 9.44
CA GLN A 261 -6.18 9.37 8.53
C GLN A 261 -7.32 8.66 7.79
N GLU A 262 -7.02 7.50 7.21
CA GLU A 262 -7.95 6.74 6.37
C GLU A 262 -9.16 6.17 7.17
N ASN A 263 -8.92 5.64 8.38
CA ASN A 263 -9.89 4.83 9.11
C ASN A 263 -10.44 5.47 10.40
N PHE A 264 -9.89 6.60 10.82
CA PHE A 264 -10.32 7.29 12.02
C PHE A 264 -10.63 8.76 11.75
N TYR A 265 -9.66 9.58 11.34
CA TYR A 265 -9.87 11.02 11.21
C TYR A 265 -10.85 11.41 10.11
N ASN A 266 -10.88 10.70 8.98
CA ASN A 266 -11.84 10.98 7.90
C ASN A 266 -13.31 10.79 8.33
N HIS A 267 -13.54 10.16 9.49
CA HIS A 267 -14.88 9.87 10.03
C HIS A 267 -15.08 10.42 11.45
N LEU A 268 -14.07 11.13 11.97
CA LEU A 268 -14.09 11.65 13.33
C LEU A 268 -14.75 13.02 13.38
N THR A 269 -15.66 13.20 14.34
CA THR A 269 -16.08 14.51 14.84
C THR A 269 -16.02 14.50 16.35
N PHE A 270 -15.66 15.59 16.98
CA PHE A 270 -15.67 15.78 18.43
C PHE A 270 -15.90 17.23 18.80
N SER A 271 -16.48 17.49 19.97
CA SER A 271 -16.79 18.83 20.47
C SER A 271 -15.91 19.25 21.64
N THR A 272 -15.36 18.29 22.39
CA THR A 272 -14.50 18.55 23.56
C THR A 272 -13.22 17.74 23.50
N PHE A 273 -12.19 18.19 24.22
CA PHE A 273 -10.93 17.46 24.32
C PHE A 273 -11.10 16.08 24.98
N GLU A 274 -12.01 15.99 25.94
CA GLU A 274 -12.37 14.74 26.63
C GLU A 274 -12.99 13.75 25.67
N GLU A 275 -13.91 14.19 24.82
CA GLU A 275 -14.51 13.36 23.76
C GLU A 275 -13.45 12.86 22.75
N LEU A 276 -12.53 13.75 22.32
CA LEU A 276 -11.40 13.34 21.49
C LEU A 276 -10.58 12.24 22.15
N ARG A 277 -10.27 12.39 23.44
CA ARG A 277 -9.49 11.41 24.19
C ARG A 277 -10.20 10.04 24.28
N GLU A 278 -11.50 10.04 24.54
CA GLU A 278 -12.30 8.81 24.58
C GLU A 278 -12.37 8.12 23.21
N LYS A 279 -12.64 8.87 22.15
CA LYS A 279 -12.68 8.35 20.77
C LYS A 279 -11.31 7.83 20.32
N MET A 280 -10.23 8.52 20.68
CA MET A 280 -8.87 8.02 20.40
C MET A 280 -8.55 6.76 21.20
N HIS A 281 -9.01 6.64 22.43
CA HIS A 281 -8.84 5.42 23.21
C HIS A 281 -9.59 4.24 22.56
N ALA A 282 -10.83 4.43 22.18
CA ALA A 282 -11.61 3.42 21.45
C ALA A 282 -10.92 3.01 20.12
N TRP A 283 -10.38 3.98 19.40
CA TRP A 283 -9.60 3.73 18.18
C TRP A 283 -8.31 2.97 18.46
N LEU A 284 -7.58 3.29 19.51
CA LEU A 284 -6.39 2.56 19.95
C LEU A 284 -6.69 1.08 20.19
N VAL A 285 -7.76 0.78 20.92
CA VAL A 285 -8.20 -0.60 21.19
C VAL A 285 -8.50 -1.31 19.87
N ARG A 286 -9.30 -0.68 19.00
CA ARG A 286 -9.66 -1.23 17.69
C ARG A 286 -8.42 -1.51 16.82
N TYR A 287 -7.46 -0.59 16.75
CA TYR A 287 -6.24 -0.76 15.98
C TYR A 287 -5.42 -1.97 16.46
N ASN A 288 -5.21 -2.10 17.77
CA ASN A 288 -4.39 -3.18 18.32
C ASN A 288 -5.06 -4.57 18.23
N HIS A 289 -6.38 -4.62 17.98
CA HIS A 289 -7.13 -5.83 17.69
C HIS A 289 -7.35 -6.06 16.18
N CYS A 290 -6.89 -5.17 15.32
CA CYS A 290 -7.03 -5.32 13.87
C CYS A 290 -5.87 -6.14 13.29
N PRO A 291 -6.12 -7.15 12.43
CA PRO A 291 -5.05 -7.90 11.79
C PRO A 291 -4.19 -7.03 10.87
N HIS A 292 -2.88 -7.26 10.89
CA HIS A 292 -1.90 -6.52 10.08
C HIS A 292 -1.24 -7.41 9.04
N SER A 293 -1.31 -7.03 7.76
CA SER A 293 -0.68 -7.76 6.65
C SER A 293 0.85 -7.81 6.71
N SER A 294 1.47 -6.89 7.46
CA SER A 294 2.93 -6.86 7.64
C SER A 294 3.44 -7.80 8.75
N LEU A 295 2.54 -8.27 9.61
CA LEU A 295 2.91 -9.20 10.67
C LEU A 295 3.02 -10.64 10.13
N ARG A 296 3.98 -11.37 10.69
CA ARG A 296 4.23 -12.76 10.41
C ARG A 296 3.92 -13.60 11.64
N ASP A 297 3.36 -14.78 11.43
CA ASP A 297 3.21 -15.77 12.50
C ASP A 297 4.56 -16.35 12.95
N LYS A 298 4.54 -17.21 13.94
CA LYS A 298 5.74 -17.91 14.44
C LYS A 298 6.48 -18.75 13.39
N TYR A 299 5.86 -19.02 12.25
CA TYR A 299 6.46 -19.74 11.12
C TYR A 299 6.93 -18.79 9.99
N GLY A 300 6.89 -17.48 10.20
CA GLY A 300 7.27 -16.47 9.20
C GLY A 300 6.25 -16.26 8.07
N ARG A 301 5.06 -16.86 8.14
CA ARG A 301 4.02 -16.74 7.11
C ARG A 301 3.14 -15.52 7.35
N ARG A 302 2.55 -14.98 6.29
CA ARG A 302 1.51 -13.94 6.38
C ARG A 302 0.22 -14.58 6.88
N SER A 303 -0.11 -14.35 8.14
CA SER A 303 -1.27 -14.96 8.81
C SER A 303 -2.32 -13.96 9.28
N TRP A 304 -2.16 -12.68 8.95
CA TRP A 304 -3.11 -11.63 9.33
C TRP A 304 -3.39 -11.61 10.84
N ILE A 305 -2.34 -11.76 11.65
CA ILE A 305 -2.44 -11.68 13.10
C ILE A 305 -2.50 -10.23 13.58
N THR A 306 -3.09 -10.03 14.74
CA THR A 306 -3.18 -8.72 15.39
C THR A 306 -1.87 -8.37 16.12
N PRO A 307 -1.60 -7.07 16.40
CA PRO A 307 -0.49 -6.65 17.24
C PRO A 307 -0.46 -7.36 18.59
N LEU A 308 -1.60 -7.52 19.24
CA LEU A 308 -1.70 -8.19 20.53
C LEU A 308 -1.41 -9.69 20.44
N GLN A 309 -1.89 -10.36 19.38
CA GLN A 309 -1.54 -11.77 19.14
C GLN A 309 -0.04 -11.93 18.90
N LYS A 310 0.58 -11.04 18.10
CA LYS A 310 2.03 -11.06 17.91
C LYS A 310 2.78 -10.84 19.21
N ARG A 311 2.33 -9.94 20.04
CA ARG A 311 2.93 -9.74 21.38
C ARG A 311 2.80 -11.02 22.23
N ALA A 312 1.64 -11.66 22.23
CA ALA A 312 1.41 -12.90 22.99
C ALA A 312 2.35 -14.03 22.50
N GLU A 313 2.49 -14.22 21.18
CA GLU A 313 3.46 -15.18 20.60
C GLU A 313 4.89 -14.92 21.08
N LEU A 314 5.34 -13.66 21.02
CA LEU A 314 6.69 -13.30 21.45
C LEU A 314 6.88 -13.41 22.97
N MET A 315 5.83 -13.21 23.77
CA MET A 315 5.87 -13.45 25.20
C MET A 315 6.07 -14.94 25.53
N GLU A 316 5.44 -15.85 24.79
CA GLU A 316 5.67 -17.29 24.96
C GLU A 316 7.11 -17.68 24.60
N VAL A 317 7.65 -17.11 23.51
CA VAL A 317 9.05 -17.30 23.15
C VAL A 317 9.98 -16.80 24.28
N LEU A 318 9.68 -15.63 24.85
CA LEU A 318 10.49 -15.08 25.95
C LEU A 318 10.43 -15.93 27.23
N LYS A 319 9.29 -16.55 27.54
CA LYS A 319 9.14 -17.45 28.70
C LYS A 319 9.84 -18.79 28.51
N SER A 320 9.89 -19.29 27.27
CA SER A 320 10.54 -20.56 26.94
C SER A 320 12.05 -20.45 26.75
N ALA A 321 12.59 -19.23 26.58
CA ALA A 321 14.02 -19.00 26.48
C ALA A 321 14.70 -19.23 27.84
N THR A 322 15.52 -20.28 27.91
CA THR A 322 16.36 -20.54 29.08
C THR A 322 17.53 -19.55 29.16
N PRO A 323 18.10 -19.29 30.37
CA PRO A 323 19.19 -18.33 30.55
C PRO A 323 20.47 -18.64 29.76
N GLU A 324 20.58 -19.82 29.21
CA GLU A 324 21.77 -20.36 28.52
C GLU A 324 21.80 -20.11 27.01
N THR A 325 20.74 -19.50 26.41
CA THR A 325 20.74 -19.18 24.97
C THR A 325 21.59 -17.92 24.73
N PRO A 326 22.72 -17.99 24.01
CA PRO A 326 23.66 -16.86 23.88
C PRO A 326 23.10 -15.61 23.17
N ASP A 327 21.99 -15.72 22.45
CA ASP A 327 21.40 -14.65 21.65
C ASP A 327 20.33 -13.81 22.35
N ALA A 328 20.08 -14.04 23.64
CA ALA A 328 19.16 -13.20 24.43
C ALA A 328 19.80 -11.86 24.88
N GLY A 329 20.58 -11.21 24.01
CA GLY A 329 21.20 -9.90 24.28
C GLY A 329 20.25 -8.76 24.61
N TYR A 330 18.94 -8.97 24.44
CA TYR A 330 17.90 -7.99 24.72
C TYR A 330 16.95 -8.49 25.81
N ARG A 331 17.29 -8.21 27.06
CA ARG A 331 16.40 -8.45 28.19
C ARG A 331 15.31 -7.38 28.19
N VAL A 332 14.05 -7.77 27.91
CA VAL A 332 12.89 -6.91 28.10
C VAL A 332 12.77 -6.62 29.62
N LYS A 333 12.83 -5.33 29.97
CA LYS A 333 12.74 -4.89 31.37
C LYS A 333 11.26 -4.64 31.73
N PHE A 334 10.60 -5.61 32.31
CA PHE A 334 9.24 -5.43 32.81
C PHE A 334 9.18 -4.53 34.05
N LEU A 335 8.11 -3.74 34.13
CA LEU A 335 7.81 -3.03 35.37
C LEU A 335 7.44 -4.07 36.45
N LYS A 336 8.05 -3.93 37.63
CA LYS A 336 7.61 -4.70 38.77
C LYS A 336 6.15 -4.32 39.08
N LYS A 337 5.23 -5.28 39.04
CA LYS A 337 3.90 -5.05 39.61
C LYS A 337 4.12 -4.65 41.06
N LYS A 338 3.73 -3.43 41.45
CA LYS A 338 3.55 -3.14 42.85
C LYS A 338 2.47 -4.11 43.34
N ALA A 339 2.78 -4.96 44.32
CA ALA A 339 1.76 -5.68 45.06
C ALA A 339 0.79 -4.63 45.60
N ALA A 340 -0.49 -4.80 45.27
CA ALA A 340 -1.57 -3.96 45.77
C ALA A 340 -1.72 -4.16 47.26
#